data_250632d5cfa92608ce595a474892ff3b
#
_entry.id   250632d5cfa92608ce595a474892ff3b
#
_cell.length_a   1.000
_cell.length_b   1.000
_cell.length_c   1.000
_cell.angle_alpha   90.00
_cell.angle_beta   90.00
_cell.angle_gamma   90.00
#
_symmetry.space_group_name_H-M   'P 1'
#
loop_
_entity.id
_entity.type
_entity.pdbx_description
1 polymer ?
#
loop_
_entity_poly.entity_id
_entity_poly.type
_entity_poly.pdbx_seq_one_letter_code
_entity_poly.pdbx_strand_id
1 'polypeptide(L)'
;MTHRIGILAWLLLASAAAPAAGRHTFALGQDEFLLDGKPFQIVSGEMHPARIPAAYWRHRLRMAKAMGVNTIAAYIFWNYHETAEGRFDFASPGRDIAGFMKMAQEEGMWVLLRPGPYVCAEWDFGGLPAYLLAIPDIKVRCLDPRYMAAAERYVRALARVVKPLQVSEGGPILMVQIENEYGSYGNDRKYLERLRQVWQEAGIRGPFYTADGATPYMLEAGSLSGAAVGLDPGSTDEQFALARRINPGVPVFCSEIYPGWLTHWGERWQRPSSAGLLKELEALLEKKRSFNLYVVHGGTNFGFWAGANSGGKGYQPDVTSYDYDAPIDEQGRATDKYRALRGLLGRFRGGDPLPAIPEDIPAAAIPPVALKPFASLWENLPNPVASVQPRPMETYGQDFGMIAYQAILIGHKSGTLAVTEVHDYATVFVDGRYIGKLDRREGIDTLKLPAADNPKPVLTILVEAMGRINFAQTMIDRKGITDRVTLNGMTLMNWQVYPLPLREDFIARLKEGKVDDRPGIFFRGTFTLKETADTFFDLSGYQKGLAWVNGHNLGRYWNIGPQQRLYCPAGWLKAGTNEIVVLDLHQFEAAAVAGFADCCRAASQ
;
A
#
# COMPACT_ATOMS: atom_id res chain seq x y z
N MET A 1 -5.84 61.91 43.97
CA MET A 1 -6.18 60.48 44.05
C MET A 1 -7.25 60.20 43.01
N THR A 2 -6.85 59.77 41.84
CA THR A 2 -7.79 59.47 40.71
C THR A 2 -7.60 58.01 40.31
N HIS A 3 -8.59 57.18 40.61
CA HIS A 3 -8.66 55.77 40.23
C HIS A 3 -8.99 55.66 38.76
N ARG A 4 -8.13 55.01 37.97
CA ARG A 4 -8.45 54.54 36.62
C ARG A 4 -8.94 53.10 36.70
N ILE A 5 -10.17 52.87 36.36
CA ILE A 5 -10.79 51.54 36.16
C ILE A 5 -10.49 51.14 34.74
N GLY A 6 -9.68 50.09 34.58
CA GLY A 6 -9.45 49.43 33.28
C GLY A 6 -10.53 48.42 32.99
N ILE A 7 -11.24 48.62 31.91
CA ILE A 7 -12.24 47.68 31.39
C ILE A 7 -11.52 46.66 30.51
N LEU A 8 -11.48 45.40 30.96
CA LEU A 8 -10.99 44.28 30.18
C LEU A 8 -12.14 43.79 29.28
N ALA A 9 -12.02 44.03 27.96
CA ALA A 9 -12.98 43.52 26.99
C ALA A 9 -12.60 42.05 26.66
N TRP A 10 -13.44 41.12 27.03
CA TRP A 10 -13.38 39.72 26.58
C TRP A 10 -13.94 39.62 25.16
N LEU A 11 -13.08 39.37 24.17
CA LEU A 11 -13.49 38.95 22.83
C LEU A 11 -13.93 37.47 22.89
N LEU A 12 -15.22 37.24 22.91
CA LEU A 12 -15.84 35.97 22.66
C LEU A 12 -15.68 35.65 21.15
N LEU A 13 -14.71 34.80 20.83
CA LEU A 13 -14.63 34.13 19.53
C LEU A 13 -15.81 33.15 19.46
N ALA A 14 -16.91 33.57 18.83
CA ALA A 14 -17.96 32.67 18.43
C ALA A 14 -17.40 31.73 17.35
N SER A 15 -17.10 30.49 17.71
CA SER A 15 -16.90 29.43 16.74
C SER A 15 -18.22 29.24 16.01
N ALA A 16 -18.30 29.68 14.77
CA ALA A 16 -19.41 29.34 13.89
C ALA A 16 -19.41 27.81 13.72
N ALA A 17 -20.35 27.13 14.36
CA ALA A 17 -20.63 25.75 14.08
C ALA A 17 -20.96 25.63 12.60
N ALA A 18 -20.22 24.81 11.86
CA ALA A 18 -20.55 24.48 10.48
C ALA A 18 -22.03 24.00 10.46
N PRO A 19 -22.85 24.40 9.48
CA PRO A 19 -24.21 23.91 9.37
C PRO A 19 -24.20 22.40 9.32
N ALA A 20 -25.06 21.73 10.07
CA ALA A 20 -25.23 20.29 10.00
C ALA A 20 -25.47 19.90 8.53
N ALA A 21 -24.64 19.05 7.99
CA ALA A 21 -24.77 18.60 6.62
C ALA A 21 -26.16 17.98 6.43
N GLY A 22 -26.93 18.49 5.48
CA GLY A 22 -28.26 17.97 5.18
C GLY A 22 -28.17 16.51 4.73
N ARG A 23 -29.22 15.72 4.99
CA ARG A 23 -29.34 14.38 4.39
C ARG A 23 -29.62 14.55 2.90
N HIS A 24 -28.90 13.82 2.09
CA HIS A 24 -29.08 13.78 0.65
C HIS A 24 -29.56 12.39 0.20
N THR A 25 -30.15 12.33 -0.98
CA THR A 25 -30.48 11.05 -1.64
C THR A 25 -29.50 10.82 -2.78
N PHE A 26 -28.97 9.60 -2.87
CA PHE A 26 -28.21 9.20 -4.03
C PHE A 26 -28.79 7.89 -4.57
N ALA A 27 -29.07 7.85 -5.87
CA ALA A 27 -29.77 6.75 -6.51
C ALA A 27 -29.13 6.39 -7.85
N LEU A 28 -29.30 5.12 -8.25
CA LEU A 28 -28.99 4.63 -9.59
C LEU A 28 -30.20 4.87 -10.47
N GLY A 29 -30.10 5.78 -11.44
CA GLY A 29 -31.05 5.89 -12.56
C GLY A 29 -30.79 4.80 -13.60
N GLN A 30 -31.46 4.87 -14.72
CA GLN A 30 -31.31 3.87 -15.78
C GLN A 30 -29.92 3.91 -16.42
N ASP A 31 -29.38 5.10 -16.68
CA ASP A 31 -28.09 5.31 -17.35
C ASP A 31 -27.24 6.37 -16.66
N GLU A 32 -27.72 6.96 -15.56
CA GLU A 32 -27.10 8.08 -14.87
C GLU A 32 -27.21 7.95 -13.36
N PHE A 33 -26.30 8.59 -12.66
CA PHE A 33 -26.38 8.75 -11.21
C PHE A 33 -27.26 9.95 -10.87
N LEU A 34 -28.06 9.83 -9.80
CA LEU A 34 -28.96 10.88 -9.34
C LEU A 34 -28.59 11.31 -7.92
N LEU A 35 -28.28 12.59 -7.74
CA LEU A 35 -28.12 13.23 -6.42
C LEU A 35 -29.31 14.15 -6.19
N ASP A 36 -30.07 13.92 -5.14
CA ASP A 36 -31.32 14.63 -4.83
C ASP A 36 -32.31 14.67 -6.03
N GLY A 37 -32.39 13.54 -6.72
CA GLY A 37 -33.24 13.37 -7.89
C GLY A 37 -32.75 14.06 -9.17
N LYS A 38 -31.57 14.68 -9.16
CA LYS A 38 -30.98 15.34 -10.33
C LYS A 38 -29.80 14.58 -10.86
N PRO A 39 -29.57 14.57 -12.20
CA PRO A 39 -28.39 13.98 -12.80
C PRO A 39 -27.09 14.48 -12.15
N PHE A 40 -26.22 13.56 -11.76
CA PHE A 40 -24.96 13.85 -11.12
C PHE A 40 -23.82 13.12 -11.82
N GLN A 41 -22.88 13.88 -12.41
CA GLN A 41 -21.67 13.31 -12.99
C GLN A 41 -20.60 13.17 -11.91
N ILE A 42 -20.14 11.93 -11.66
CA ILE A 42 -19.03 11.65 -10.77
C ILE A 42 -17.73 11.91 -11.55
N VAL A 43 -16.98 12.91 -11.10
CA VAL A 43 -15.62 13.22 -11.54
C VAL A 43 -14.73 12.92 -10.35
N SER A 44 -14.24 11.69 -10.27
CA SER A 44 -13.54 11.17 -9.09
C SER A 44 -12.03 11.12 -9.30
N GLY A 45 -11.32 11.24 -8.20
CA GLY A 45 -9.89 10.94 -8.11
C GLY A 45 -9.63 10.01 -6.92
N GLU A 46 -8.84 8.98 -7.16
CA GLU A 46 -8.54 8.02 -6.12
C GLU A 46 -7.30 8.39 -5.32
N MET A 47 -7.39 8.23 -4.00
CA MET A 47 -6.28 8.31 -3.06
C MET A 47 -6.50 7.38 -1.87
N HIS A 48 -5.41 6.81 -1.38
CA HIS A 48 -5.43 5.80 -0.34
C HIS A 48 -4.97 6.39 0.99
N PRO A 49 -5.85 6.57 2.00
CA PRO A 49 -5.46 7.20 3.28
C PRO A 49 -4.26 6.54 3.95
N ALA A 50 -4.11 5.22 3.84
CA ALA A 50 -3.00 4.47 4.42
C ALA A 50 -1.63 4.80 3.80
N ARG A 51 -1.59 5.35 2.59
CA ARG A 51 -0.36 5.75 1.88
C ARG A 51 0.01 7.20 2.09
N ILE A 52 -0.83 7.97 2.80
CA ILE A 52 -0.68 9.42 2.99
C ILE A 52 -0.55 9.69 4.48
N PRO A 53 0.49 10.39 4.94
CA PRO A 53 0.57 10.84 6.32
C PRO A 53 -0.72 11.59 6.72
N ALA A 54 -1.33 11.22 7.84
CA ALA A 54 -2.64 11.76 8.24
C ALA A 54 -2.67 13.31 8.31
N ALA A 55 -1.55 13.93 8.69
CA ALA A 55 -1.41 15.38 8.72
C ALA A 55 -1.57 16.03 7.32
N TYR A 56 -1.41 15.27 6.26
CA TYR A 56 -1.48 15.77 4.88
C TYR A 56 -2.79 15.44 4.17
N TRP A 57 -3.70 14.69 4.76
CA TRP A 57 -4.98 14.30 4.15
C TRP A 57 -5.74 15.52 3.62
N ARG A 58 -5.90 16.57 4.44
CA ARG A 58 -6.62 17.78 4.03
C ARG A 58 -5.93 18.49 2.85
N HIS A 59 -4.61 18.55 2.86
CA HIS A 59 -3.86 19.14 1.75
C HIS A 59 -4.11 18.36 0.46
N ARG A 60 -4.03 17.03 0.48
CA ARG A 60 -4.25 16.17 -0.70
C ARG A 60 -5.69 16.28 -1.22
N LEU A 61 -6.68 16.33 -0.33
CA LEU A 61 -8.09 16.57 -0.68
C LEU A 61 -8.29 17.93 -1.36
N ARG A 62 -7.69 18.99 -0.83
CA ARG A 62 -7.72 20.32 -1.45
C ARG A 62 -7.03 20.36 -2.80
N MET A 63 -5.92 19.67 -2.96
CA MET A 63 -5.23 19.51 -4.24
C MET A 63 -6.16 18.85 -5.27
N ALA A 64 -6.80 17.73 -4.92
CA ALA A 64 -7.75 17.05 -5.79
C ALA A 64 -8.94 17.95 -6.16
N LYS A 65 -9.53 18.64 -5.20
CA LYS A 65 -10.61 19.61 -5.44
C LYS A 65 -10.16 20.75 -6.36
N ALA A 66 -8.97 21.30 -6.14
CA ALA A 66 -8.42 22.36 -6.98
C ALA A 66 -8.11 21.88 -8.39
N MET A 67 -7.85 20.59 -8.60
CA MET A 67 -7.73 20.02 -9.94
C MET A 67 -9.08 19.95 -10.68
N GLY A 68 -10.20 19.87 -9.95
CA GLY A 68 -11.54 19.88 -10.53
C GLY A 68 -12.37 18.63 -10.26
N VAL A 69 -11.88 17.67 -9.47
CA VAL A 69 -12.68 16.51 -9.06
C VAL A 69 -13.71 16.90 -7.98
N ASN A 70 -14.85 16.23 -7.97
CA ASN A 70 -15.95 16.45 -7.02
C ASN A 70 -16.13 15.29 -6.04
N THR A 71 -15.42 14.18 -6.26
CA THR A 71 -15.56 12.94 -5.52
C THR A 71 -14.17 12.33 -5.28
N ILE A 72 -13.97 11.71 -4.12
CA ILE A 72 -12.76 10.93 -3.81
C ILE A 72 -13.14 9.45 -3.76
N ALA A 73 -12.46 8.62 -4.53
CA ALA A 73 -12.48 7.19 -4.34
C ALA A 73 -11.38 6.79 -3.35
N ALA A 74 -11.68 5.88 -2.42
CA ALA A 74 -10.74 5.49 -1.39
C ALA A 74 -10.79 3.99 -1.11
N TYR A 75 -9.67 3.30 -1.35
CA TYR A 75 -9.46 1.95 -0.84
C TYR A 75 -9.24 1.93 0.67
N ILE A 76 -9.83 0.92 1.31
CA ILE A 76 -9.62 0.60 2.71
C ILE A 76 -8.97 -0.77 2.77
N PHE A 77 -7.70 -0.81 3.14
CA PHE A 77 -6.92 -2.05 3.17
C PHE A 77 -7.24 -2.85 4.45
N TRP A 78 -7.86 -4.00 4.31
CA TRP A 78 -8.24 -4.83 5.43
C TRP A 78 -7.05 -5.17 6.34
N ASN A 79 -5.94 -5.66 5.76
CA ASN A 79 -4.74 -6.02 6.53
C ASN A 79 -4.05 -4.85 7.23
N TYR A 80 -4.28 -3.62 6.79
CA TYR A 80 -3.78 -2.42 7.46
C TYR A 80 -4.59 -2.11 8.72
N HIS A 81 -5.89 -2.33 8.68
CA HIS A 81 -6.81 -2.00 9.77
C HIS A 81 -7.00 -3.15 10.77
N GLU A 82 -6.86 -4.42 10.37
CA GLU A 82 -6.85 -5.56 11.28
C GLU A 82 -5.44 -5.79 11.81
N THR A 83 -5.12 -5.18 12.95
CA THR A 83 -3.78 -5.18 13.56
C THR A 83 -3.37 -6.52 14.17
N ALA A 84 -4.34 -7.38 14.45
CA ALA A 84 -4.22 -8.79 14.77
C ALA A 84 -5.56 -9.43 14.48
N GLU A 85 -5.63 -10.74 14.29
CA GLU A 85 -6.86 -11.44 13.97
C GLU A 85 -8.02 -11.04 14.91
N GLY A 86 -9.10 -10.51 14.33
CA GLY A 86 -10.29 -10.02 15.03
C GLY A 86 -10.14 -8.66 15.74
N ARG A 87 -8.95 -8.04 15.70
CA ARG A 87 -8.70 -6.75 16.35
C ARG A 87 -8.49 -5.65 15.32
N PHE A 88 -9.49 -4.79 15.20
CA PHE A 88 -9.52 -3.70 14.22
C PHE A 88 -9.17 -2.35 14.85
N ASP A 89 -8.43 -1.54 14.10
CA ASP A 89 -8.13 -0.15 14.42
C ASP A 89 -8.56 0.74 13.24
N PHE A 90 -9.56 1.58 13.48
CA PHE A 90 -10.08 2.57 12.55
C PHE A 90 -10.03 3.99 13.14
N ALA A 91 -9.22 4.21 14.17
CA ALA A 91 -9.21 5.47 14.92
C ALA A 91 -7.82 6.07 15.14
N SER A 92 -6.76 5.27 15.15
CA SER A 92 -5.39 5.78 15.31
C SER A 92 -4.97 6.67 14.13
N PRO A 93 -4.01 7.59 14.32
CA PRO A 93 -3.46 8.38 13.24
C PRO A 93 -3.05 7.51 12.04
N GLY A 94 -3.48 7.91 10.82
CA GLY A 94 -3.29 7.13 9.59
C GLY A 94 -4.32 6.01 9.38
N ARG A 95 -5.10 5.64 10.41
CA ARG A 95 -6.16 4.61 10.37
C ARG A 95 -7.56 5.16 10.58
N ASP A 96 -7.70 6.45 10.91
CA ASP A 96 -9.00 7.12 11.14
C ASP A 96 -9.75 7.38 9.84
N ILE A 97 -10.40 6.32 9.33
CA ILE A 97 -11.18 6.37 8.09
C ILE A 97 -12.34 7.37 8.22
N ALA A 98 -13.01 7.40 9.37
CA ALA A 98 -14.12 8.31 9.59
C ALA A 98 -13.66 9.78 9.54
N GLY A 99 -12.50 10.07 10.14
CA GLY A 99 -11.88 11.39 10.06
C GLY A 99 -11.51 11.78 8.64
N PHE A 100 -10.92 10.89 7.85
CA PHE A 100 -10.61 11.15 6.44
C PHE A 100 -11.86 11.48 5.62
N MET A 101 -12.94 10.70 5.75
CA MET A 101 -14.18 10.91 5.00
C MET A 101 -14.90 12.19 5.42
N LYS A 102 -14.94 12.49 6.73
CA LYS A 102 -15.48 13.77 7.22
C LYS A 102 -14.67 14.96 6.69
N MET A 103 -13.35 14.82 6.63
CA MET A 103 -12.49 15.85 6.06
C MET A 103 -12.77 16.07 4.57
N ALA A 104 -13.01 15.00 3.79
CA ALA A 104 -13.45 15.13 2.40
C ALA A 104 -14.79 15.87 2.30
N GLN A 105 -15.75 15.56 3.18
CA GLN A 105 -17.04 16.27 3.25
C GLN A 105 -16.88 17.76 3.60
N GLU A 106 -16.05 18.09 4.58
CA GLU A 106 -15.74 19.47 4.97
C GLU A 106 -15.13 20.27 3.81
N GLU A 107 -14.33 19.62 2.98
CA GLU A 107 -13.81 20.20 1.74
C GLU A 107 -14.85 20.19 0.59
N GLY A 108 -16.09 19.76 0.85
CA GLY A 108 -17.20 19.73 -0.12
C GLY A 108 -17.01 18.69 -1.22
N MET A 109 -16.49 17.53 -0.87
CA MET A 109 -16.28 16.39 -1.78
C MET A 109 -17.10 15.18 -1.32
N TRP A 110 -17.57 14.41 -2.29
CA TRP A 110 -18.22 13.12 -2.07
C TRP A 110 -17.20 11.99 -2.00
N VAL A 111 -17.64 10.80 -1.59
CA VAL A 111 -16.78 9.62 -1.45
C VAL A 111 -17.39 8.41 -2.15
N LEU A 112 -16.55 7.71 -2.94
CA LEU A 112 -16.77 6.33 -3.34
C LEU A 112 -15.95 5.45 -2.39
N LEU A 113 -16.62 4.62 -1.59
CA LEU A 113 -15.95 3.73 -0.67
C LEU A 113 -15.57 2.43 -1.39
N ARG A 114 -14.29 2.07 -1.37
CA ARG A 114 -13.72 0.86 -1.96
C ARG A 114 -13.13 -0.06 -0.88
N PRO A 115 -13.98 -0.82 -0.15
CA PRO A 115 -13.55 -1.52 1.05
C PRO A 115 -13.04 -2.95 0.82
N GLY A 116 -13.09 -3.46 -0.40
CA GLY A 116 -12.76 -4.84 -0.72
C GLY A 116 -13.84 -5.86 -0.32
N PRO A 117 -13.46 -7.02 0.28
CA PRO A 117 -12.25 -7.36 1.10
C PRO A 117 -10.89 -7.36 0.40
N TYR A 118 -10.85 -7.71 -0.88
CA TYR A 118 -9.68 -7.60 -1.73
C TYR A 118 -9.74 -6.30 -2.53
N VAL A 119 -8.60 -5.62 -2.66
CA VAL A 119 -8.50 -4.31 -3.32
C VAL A 119 -7.38 -4.19 -4.36
N CYS A 120 -6.53 -5.18 -4.55
CA CYS A 120 -5.36 -5.15 -5.44
C CYS A 120 -4.32 -4.08 -5.02
N ALA A 121 -4.28 -2.97 -5.73
CA ALA A 121 -3.62 -1.71 -5.39
C ALA A 121 -2.10 -1.78 -5.20
N GLU A 122 -1.40 -2.78 -5.73
CA GLU A 122 0.05 -3.00 -5.49
C GLU A 122 0.39 -2.92 -3.99
N TRP A 123 -0.55 -3.40 -3.18
CA TRP A 123 -0.47 -3.51 -1.74
C TRP A 123 -0.33 -4.97 -1.31
N ASP A 124 0.44 -5.24 -0.28
CA ASP A 124 0.73 -6.60 0.19
C ASP A 124 -0.53 -7.46 0.25
N PHE A 125 -0.53 -8.59 -0.47
CA PHE A 125 -1.62 -9.55 -0.58
C PHE A 125 -2.96 -8.94 -1.08
N GLY A 126 -2.92 -7.81 -1.80
CA GLY A 126 -4.12 -7.11 -2.26
C GLY A 126 -5.04 -6.66 -1.13
N GLY A 127 -4.48 -6.37 0.04
CA GLY A 127 -5.20 -5.93 1.24
C GLY A 127 -5.69 -7.06 2.14
N LEU A 128 -5.58 -8.34 1.76
CA LEU A 128 -5.98 -9.47 2.59
C LEU A 128 -4.98 -9.71 3.74
N PRO A 129 -5.43 -10.14 4.93
CA PRO A 129 -4.54 -10.42 6.06
C PRO A 129 -3.66 -11.65 5.85
N ALA A 130 -2.37 -11.52 6.15
CA ALA A 130 -1.40 -12.60 5.99
C ALA A 130 -1.68 -13.81 6.90
N TYR A 131 -2.33 -13.63 8.06
CA TYR A 131 -2.67 -14.75 8.96
C TYR A 131 -3.56 -15.80 8.28
N LEU A 132 -4.34 -15.44 7.26
CA LEU A 132 -5.11 -16.40 6.46
C LEU A 132 -4.20 -17.46 5.82
N LEU A 133 -2.99 -17.08 5.46
CA LEU A 133 -2.01 -17.97 4.84
C LEU A 133 -1.38 -18.98 5.83
N ALA A 134 -1.58 -18.81 7.14
CA ALA A 134 -1.21 -19.82 8.13
C ALA A 134 -2.05 -21.10 7.99
N ILE A 135 -3.22 -21.01 7.35
CA ILE A 135 -4.09 -22.15 7.07
C ILE A 135 -3.59 -22.84 5.79
N PRO A 136 -3.13 -24.11 5.82
CA PRO A 136 -2.40 -24.72 4.69
C PRO A 136 -3.18 -24.76 3.38
N ASP A 137 -4.47 -25.00 3.42
CA ASP A 137 -5.35 -25.21 2.25
C ASP A 137 -6.39 -24.11 2.05
N ILE A 138 -6.15 -22.92 2.62
CA ILE A 138 -7.06 -21.77 2.50
C ILE A 138 -7.32 -21.42 1.04
N LYS A 139 -8.58 -21.11 0.76
CA LYS A 139 -8.99 -20.47 -0.49
C LYS A 139 -9.55 -19.09 -0.17
N VAL A 140 -9.04 -18.07 -0.85
CA VAL A 140 -9.48 -16.68 -0.67
C VAL A 140 -10.40 -16.25 -1.81
N ARG A 141 -11.13 -15.14 -1.61
CA ARG A 141 -12.05 -14.58 -2.60
C ARG A 141 -13.08 -15.60 -3.13
N CYS A 142 -13.63 -16.40 -2.22
CA CYS A 142 -14.65 -17.42 -2.51
C CYS A 142 -15.43 -17.78 -1.23
N LEU A 143 -16.37 -18.72 -1.34
CA LEU A 143 -17.19 -19.18 -0.21
C LEU A 143 -16.48 -20.20 0.71
N ASP A 144 -15.14 -20.24 0.77
CA ASP A 144 -14.45 -20.99 1.83
C ASP A 144 -14.91 -20.45 3.19
N PRO A 145 -15.48 -21.30 4.07
CA PRO A 145 -16.09 -20.82 5.29
C PRO A 145 -15.11 -20.12 6.24
N ARG A 146 -13.82 -20.47 6.19
CA ARG A 146 -12.77 -19.87 7.02
C ARG A 146 -12.45 -18.46 6.54
N TYR A 147 -12.33 -18.29 5.22
CA TYR A 147 -12.15 -16.99 4.59
C TYR A 147 -13.38 -16.12 4.83
N MET A 148 -14.59 -16.64 4.56
CA MET A 148 -15.83 -15.88 4.75
C MET A 148 -16.04 -15.44 6.19
N ALA A 149 -15.73 -16.30 7.16
CA ALA A 149 -15.83 -15.93 8.58
C ALA A 149 -14.93 -14.71 8.91
N ALA A 150 -13.72 -14.66 8.37
CA ALA A 150 -12.80 -13.53 8.54
C ALA A 150 -13.28 -12.29 7.77
N ALA A 151 -13.67 -12.44 6.50
CA ALA A 151 -14.15 -11.34 5.66
C ALA A 151 -15.42 -10.70 6.22
N GLU A 152 -16.37 -11.51 6.72
CA GLU A 152 -17.59 -11.00 7.37
C GLU A 152 -17.29 -10.24 8.66
N ARG A 153 -16.30 -10.68 9.46
CA ARG A 153 -15.86 -9.93 10.66
C ARG A 153 -15.34 -8.55 10.26
N TYR A 154 -14.51 -8.50 9.22
CA TYR A 154 -13.98 -7.24 8.69
C TYR A 154 -15.09 -6.31 8.20
N VAL A 155 -15.96 -6.80 7.31
CA VAL A 155 -17.07 -6.02 6.77
C VAL A 155 -17.95 -5.47 7.88
N ARG A 156 -18.34 -6.29 8.87
CA ARG A 156 -19.16 -5.85 10.01
C ARG A 156 -18.43 -4.84 10.89
N ALA A 157 -17.11 -4.97 11.06
CA ALA A 157 -16.31 -4.02 11.82
C ALA A 157 -16.24 -2.66 11.12
N LEU A 158 -15.95 -2.66 9.82
CA LEU A 158 -15.89 -1.44 9.01
C LEU A 158 -17.27 -0.79 8.86
N ALA A 159 -18.33 -1.58 8.67
CA ALA A 159 -19.69 -1.08 8.54
C ALA A 159 -20.12 -0.23 9.74
N ARG A 160 -19.73 -0.61 10.97
CA ARG A 160 -20.03 0.22 12.17
C ARG A 160 -19.42 1.61 12.08
N VAL A 161 -18.26 1.75 11.43
CA VAL A 161 -17.56 3.02 11.27
C VAL A 161 -18.20 3.86 10.16
N VAL A 162 -18.53 3.25 9.02
CA VAL A 162 -18.96 3.98 7.82
C VAL A 162 -20.47 4.15 7.70
N LYS A 163 -21.28 3.41 8.45
CA LYS A 163 -22.73 3.50 8.44
C LYS A 163 -23.25 4.93 8.67
N PRO A 164 -22.78 5.70 9.68
CA PRO A 164 -23.22 7.07 9.89
C PRO A 164 -22.69 8.05 8.83
N LEU A 165 -21.81 7.62 7.94
CA LEU A 165 -21.19 8.43 6.88
C LEU A 165 -21.84 8.22 5.52
N GLN A 166 -22.90 7.39 5.42
CA GLN A 166 -23.69 7.28 4.19
C GLN A 166 -24.38 8.61 3.87
N VAL A 167 -24.55 8.90 2.60
CA VAL A 167 -25.20 10.13 2.12
C VAL A 167 -26.61 10.29 2.69
N SER A 168 -27.36 9.20 2.86
CA SER A 168 -28.69 9.17 3.47
C SER A 168 -28.69 9.51 4.97
N GLU A 169 -27.56 9.37 5.63
CA GLU A 169 -27.36 9.72 7.05
C GLU A 169 -26.71 11.09 7.24
N GLY A 170 -26.43 11.81 6.14
CA GLY A 170 -25.80 13.12 6.14
C GLY A 170 -24.26 13.08 5.97
N GLY A 171 -23.69 11.92 5.65
CA GLY A 171 -22.27 11.77 5.34
C GLY A 171 -21.95 11.91 3.85
N PRO A 172 -20.68 11.78 3.46
CA PRO A 172 -20.25 11.98 2.08
C PRO A 172 -20.27 10.71 1.20
N ILE A 173 -20.51 9.51 1.75
CA ILE A 173 -20.42 8.25 1.01
C ILE A 173 -21.62 8.09 0.06
N LEU A 174 -21.36 8.14 -1.25
CA LEU A 174 -22.36 7.94 -2.30
C LEU A 174 -22.64 6.46 -2.56
N MET A 175 -21.58 5.67 -2.74
CA MET A 175 -21.65 4.24 -3.08
C MET A 175 -20.56 3.44 -2.36
N VAL A 176 -20.82 2.13 -2.25
CA VAL A 176 -19.86 1.15 -1.71
C VAL A 176 -19.56 0.12 -2.79
N GLN A 177 -18.29 -0.08 -3.10
CA GLN A 177 -17.84 -1.15 -4.00
C GLN A 177 -17.92 -2.52 -3.33
N ILE A 178 -18.33 -3.52 -4.07
CA ILE A 178 -18.29 -4.92 -3.66
C ILE A 178 -17.14 -5.60 -4.39
N GLU A 179 -16.17 -6.10 -3.62
CA GLU A 179 -14.96 -6.77 -4.14
C GLU A 179 -14.10 -5.83 -5.03
N ASN A 180 -13.20 -6.34 -5.83
CA ASN A 180 -12.45 -5.60 -6.85
C ASN A 180 -11.96 -6.55 -7.95
N GLU A 181 -12.23 -6.22 -9.22
CA GLU A 181 -11.79 -6.98 -10.39
C GLU A 181 -12.06 -8.49 -10.26
N TYR A 182 -13.21 -8.83 -9.67
CA TYR A 182 -13.51 -10.23 -9.39
C TYR A 182 -13.59 -11.08 -10.65
N GLY A 183 -14.06 -10.50 -11.75
CA GLY A 183 -14.15 -11.17 -13.03
C GLY A 183 -12.81 -11.58 -13.65
N SER A 184 -11.70 -11.00 -13.22
CA SER A 184 -10.35 -11.43 -13.60
C SER A 184 -9.81 -12.57 -12.73
N TYR A 185 -10.44 -12.83 -11.57
CA TYR A 185 -10.02 -13.82 -10.59
C TYR A 185 -10.93 -15.06 -10.54
N GLY A 186 -12.24 -14.87 -10.58
CA GLY A 186 -13.21 -15.93 -10.39
C GLY A 186 -14.54 -15.65 -11.08
N ASN A 187 -15.52 -16.54 -10.87
CA ASN A 187 -16.86 -16.45 -11.45
C ASN A 187 -17.98 -16.89 -10.49
N ASP A 188 -17.69 -16.94 -9.17
CA ASP A 188 -18.67 -17.33 -8.16
C ASP A 188 -19.56 -16.15 -7.76
N ARG A 189 -20.66 -15.94 -8.50
CA ARG A 189 -21.64 -14.89 -8.20
C ARG A 189 -22.24 -15.01 -6.79
N LYS A 190 -22.34 -16.22 -6.21
CA LYS A 190 -22.88 -16.39 -4.86
C LYS A 190 -21.95 -15.77 -3.81
N TYR A 191 -20.64 -15.80 -4.06
CA TYR A 191 -19.68 -15.11 -3.20
C TYR A 191 -19.91 -13.59 -3.22
N LEU A 192 -20.03 -12.97 -4.38
CA LEU A 192 -20.29 -11.53 -4.51
C LEU A 192 -21.64 -11.13 -3.87
N GLU A 193 -22.69 -11.93 -4.10
CA GLU A 193 -24.00 -11.71 -3.48
C GLU A 193 -23.96 -11.86 -1.98
N ARG A 194 -23.18 -12.82 -1.44
CA ARG A 194 -22.99 -12.97 0.00
C ARG A 194 -22.28 -11.75 0.59
N LEU A 195 -21.25 -11.20 -0.06
CA LEU A 195 -20.59 -9.97 0.37
C LEU A 195 -21.58 -8.79 0.42
N ARG A 196 -22.38 -8.57 -0.63
CA ARG A 196 -23.42 -7.55 -0.64
C ARG A 196 -24.40 -7.74 0.50
N GLN A 197 -24.87 -8.96 0.73
CA GLN A 197 -25.78 -9.29 1.81
C GLN A 197 -25.19 -8.96 3.19
N VAL A 198 -23.90 -9.25 3.42
CA VAL A 198 -23.22 -8.92 4.69
C VAL A 198 -23.20 -7.42 4.93
N TRP A 199 -22.94 -6.60 3.90
CA TRP A 199 -23.02 -5.15 4.00
C TRP A 199 -24.44 -4.69 4.37
N GLN A 200 -25.47 -5.25 3.70
CA GLN A 200 -26.87 -4.92 3.97
C GLN A 200 -27.30 -5.33 5.39
N GLU A 201 -26.95 -6.52 5.84
CA GLU A 201 -27.17 -7.00 7.23
C GLU A 201 -26.49 -6.09 8.27
N ALA A 202 -25.33 -5.52 7.93
CA ALA A 202 -24.62 -4.57 8.77
C ALA A 202 -25.22 -3.14 8.75
N GLY A 203 -26.26 -2.91 7.93
CA GLY A 203 -27.01 -1.65 7.85
C GLY A 203 -26.49 -0.67 6.81
N ILE A 204 -25.68 -1.12 5.85
CA ILE A 204 -25.29 -0.35 4.65
C ILE A 204 -26.33 -0.64 3.57
N ARG A 205 -27.11 0.37 3.18
CA ARG A 205 -28.21 0.21 2.24
C ARG A 205 -27.80 0.36 0.77
N GLY A 206 -26.58 0.79 0.49
CA GLY A 206 -26.10 1.12 -0.84
C GLY A 206 -26.44 2.56 -1.24
N PRO A 207 -26.38 2.90 -2.55
CA PRO A 207 -26.15 1.98 -3.67
C PRO A 207 -24.78 1.30 -3.65
N PHE A 208 -24.72 0.16 -4.34
CA PHE A 208 -23.49 -0.60 -4.52
C PHE A 208 -23.03 -0.53 -5.98
N TYR A 209 -21.74 -0.82 -6.20
CA TYR A 209 -21.19 -1.02 -7.53
C TYR A 209 -20.12 -2.12 -7.51
N THR A 210 -19.81 -2.68 -8.67
CA THR A 210 -18.67 -3.56 -8.93
C THR A 210 -17.74 -2.87 -9.92
N ALA A 211 -16.47 -3.29 -9.97
CA ALA A 211 -15.46 -2.77 -10.89
C ALA A 211 -14.73 -3.95 -11.51
N ASP A 212 -14.79 -4.09 -12.83
CA ASP A 212 -14.24 -5.23 -13.57
C ASP A 212 -13.73 -4.79 -14.94
N GLY A 213 -12.78 -5.55 -15.49
CA GLY A 213 -12.27 -5.35 -16.84
C GLY A 213 -13.38 -5.41 -17.89
N ALA A 214 -13.34 -4.52 -18.87
CA ALA A 214 -14.39 -4.31 -19.88
C ALA A 214 -14.43 -5.41 -20.97
N THR A 215 -14.41 -6.68 -20.57
CA THR A 215 -14.59 -7.84 -21.45
C THR A 215 -15.88 -8.59 -21.10
N PRO A 216 -16.50 -9.33 -22.07
CA PRO A 216 -17.71 -10.10 -21.77
C PRO A 216 -17.55 -11.02 -20.56
N TYR A 217 -16.47 -11.81 -20.54
CA TYR A 217 -16.22 -12.77 -19.47
C TYR A 217 -16.07 -12.09 -18.08
N MET A 218 -15.26 -11.03 -18.00
CA MET A 218 -15.01 -10.36 -16.71
C MET A 218 -16.26 -9.67 -16.18
N LEU A 219 -17.01 -9.00 -17.05
CA LEU A 219 -18.26 -8.34 -16.66
C LEU A 219 -19.36 -9.36 -16.29
N GLU A 220 -19.47 -10.48 -16.98
CA GLU A 220 -20.43 -11.53 -16.63
C GLU A 220 -20.08 -12.19 -15.29
N ALA A 221 -18.79 -12.37 -15.00
CA ALA A 221 -18.32 -13.00 -13.76
C ALA A 221 -18.35 -12.04 -12.54
N GLY A 222 -18.02 -10.76 -12.76
CA GLY A 222 -17.82 -9.78 -11.68
C GLY A 222 -19.03 -8.89 -11.38
N SER A 223 -19.96 -8.70 -12.31
CA SER A 223 -21.11 -7.80 -12.10
C SER A 223 -22.18 -8.38 -11.18
N LEU A 224 -22.78 -7.51 -10.35
CA LEU A 224 -23.94 -7.82 -9.51
C LEU A 224 -25.20 -7.15 -10.04
N SER A 225 -26.29 -7.90 -10.16
CA SER A 225 -27.58 -7.36 -10.59
C SER A 225 -28.04 -6.21 -9.68
N GLY A 226 -28.44 -5.09 -10.29
CA GLY A 226 -28.91 -3.89 -9.58
C GLY A 226 -27.80 -3.07 -8.91
N ALA A 227 -26.54 -3.43 -9.06
CA ALA A 227 -25.40 -2.59 -8.71
C ALA A 227 -24.92 -1.83 -9.95
N ALA A 228 -24.38 -0.62 -9.79
CA ALA A 228 -23.74 0.09 -10.89
C ALA A 228 -22.51 -0.66 -11.40
N VAL A 229 -22.18 -0.50 -12.67
CA VAL A 229 -21.06 -1.20 -13.32
C VAL A 229 -19.90 -0.22 -13.50
N GLY A 230 -18.80 -0.48 -12.79
CA GLY A 230 -17.50 0.14 -13.03
C GLY A 230 -16.73 -0.64 -14.10
N LEU A 231 -16.17 0.07 -15.07
CA LEU A 231 -15.26 -0.47 -16.07
C LEU A 231 -13.82 -0.18 -15.67
N ASP A 232 -12.97 -1.19 -15.67
CA ASP A 232 -11.64 -1.15 -15.08
C ASP A 232 -10.56 -1.78 -16.03
N PRO A 233 -9.97 -0.99 -16.95
CA PRO A 233 -10.47 0.28 -17.46
C PRO A 233 -11.57 0.12 -18.50
N GLY A 234 -12.24 1.22 -18.84
CA GLY A 234 -13.18 1.24 -19.97
C GLY A 234 -13.77 2.62 -20.25
N SER A 235 -13.59 3.11 -21.46
CA SER A 235 -13.99 4.46 -21.86
C SER A 235 -14.74 4.53 -23.19
N THR A 236 -14.69 3.45 -24.00
CA THR A 236 -15.29 3.43 -25.34
C THR A 236 -16.80 3.18 -25.32
N ASP A 237 -17.48 3.57 -26.41
CA ASP A 237 -18.93 3.36 -26.55
C ASP A 237 -19.29 1.88 -26.55
N GLU A 238 -18.46 1.04 -27.16
CA GLU A 238 -18.63 -0.41 -27.25
C GLU A 238 -18.56 -1.05 -25.87
N GLN A 239 -17.61 -0.62 -25.02
CA GLN A 239 -17.45 -1.12 -23.66
C GLN A 239 -18.64 -0.73 -22.77
N PHE A 240 -19.11 0.51 -22.86
CA PHE A 240 -20.32 0.97 -22.16
C PHE A 240 -21.57 0.21 -22.65
N ALA A 241 -21.72 0.00 -23.97
CA ALA A 241 -22.83 -0.77 -24.52
C ALA A 241 -22.79 -2.25 -24.09
N LEU A 242 -21.58 -2.83 -24.00
CA LEU A 242 -21.39 -4.18 -23.49
C LEU A 242 -21.86 -4.31 -22.03
N ALA A 243 -21.41 -3.41 -21.16
CA ALA A 243 -21.78 -3.42 -19.75
C ALA A 243 -23.30 -3.27 -19.55
N ARG A 244 -23.95 -2.37 -20.30
CA ARG A 244 -25.41 -2.20 -20.27
C ARG A 244 -26.20 -3.44 -20.74
N ARG A 245 -25.64 -4.23 -21.66
CA ARG A 245 -26.26 -5.51 -22.05
C ARG A 245 -26.17 -6.56 -20.96
N ILE A 246 -25.03 -6.60 -20.24
CA ILE A 246 -24.78 -7.61 -19.19
C ILE A 246 -25.56 -7.27 -17.92
N ASN A 247 -25.58 -6.00 -17.50
CA ASN A 247 -26.32 -5.54 -16.32
C ASN A 247 -27.22 -4.35 -16.69
N PRO A 248 -28.41 -4.59 -17.25
CA PRO A 248 -29.28 -3.53 -17.73
C PRO A 248 -29.96 -2.75 -16.60
N GLY A 249 -30.32 -1.50 -16.90
CA GLY A 249 -31.12 -0.64 -15.98
C GLY A 249 -30.32 -0.03 -14.84
N VAL A 250 -28.98 0.01 -14.93
CA VAL A 250 -28.09 0.64 -13.96
C VAL A 250 -27.05 1.51 -14.67
N PRO A 251 -26.52 2.55 -14.00
CA PRO A 251 -25.44 3.36 -14.55
C PRO A 251 -24.16 2.54 -14.77
N VAL A 252 -23.46 2.89 -15.86
CA VAL A 252 -22.11 2.42 -16.16
C VAL A 252 -21.15 3.62 -16.10
N PHE A 253 -19.97 3.43 -15.51
CA PHE A 253 -18.94 4.47 -15.43
C PHE A 253 -17.54 3.87 -15.57
N CYS A 254 -16.56 4.69 -15.92
CA CYS A 254 -15.16 4.28 -15.93
C CYS A 254 -14.64 4.32 -14.48
N SER A 255 -14.56 3.19 -13.79
CA SER A 255 -14.15 3.12 -12.38
C SER A 255 -12.66 3.26 -12.18
N GLU A 256 -11.85 2.96 -13.21
CA GLU A 256 -10.42 3.24 -13.22
C GLU A 256 -9.95 3.70 -14.59
N ILE A 257 -9.30 4.86 -14.63
CA ILE A 257 -8.53 5.35 -15.77
C ILE A 257 -7.18 5.82 -15.26
N TYR A 258 -6.10 5.41 -15.92
CA TYR A 258 -4.75 5.45 -15.37
C TYR A 258 -3.95 6.67 -15.83
N PRO A 259 -3.72 7.68 -14.95
CA PRO A 259 -2.81 8.80 -15.25
C PRO A 259 -1.35 8.39 -15.30
N GLY A 260 -0.96 7.36 -14.60
CA GLY A 260 0.38 6.84 -14.47
C GLY A 260 0.41 5.32 -14.46
N TRP A 261 1.46 4.74 -13.88
CA TRP A 261 1.60 3.30 -13.71
C TRP A 261 2.53 2.94 -12.55
N LEU A 262 2.35 1.74 -11.99
CA LEU A 262 3.20 1.15 -10.97
C LEU A 262 4.62 0.85 -11.50
N THR A 263 5.58 0.67 -10.59
CA THR A 263 6.97 0.35 -10.92
C THR A 263 7.51 -0.75 -10.01
N HIS A 264 8.21 -1.74 -10.60
CA HIS A 264 8.84 -2.82 -9.86
C HIS A 264 10.34 -2.56 -9.65
N TRP A 265 10.91 -3.26 -8.65
CA TRP A 265 12.36 -3.28 -8.45
C TRP A 265 13.09 -3.85 -9.67
N GLY A 266 14.15 -3.13 -10.11
CA GLY A 266 14.94 -3.50 -11.29
C GLY A 266 14.40 -2.99 -12.62
N GLU A 267 13.27 -2.27 -12.63
CA GLU A 267 12.72 -1.60 -13.81
C GLU A 267 13.17 -0.14 -13.88
N ARG A 268 12.80 0.54 -14.95
CA ARG A 268 12.82 2.02 -15.02
C ARG A 268 11.52 2.57 -14.45
N TRP A 269 11.56 3.79 -13.92
CA TRP A 269 10.34 4.49 -13.52
C TRP A 269 9.34 4.55 -14.68
N GLN A 270 8.12 4.10 -14.42
CA GLN A 270 7.03 4.17 -15.39
C GLN A 270 6.54 5.62 -15.49
N ARG A 271 6.47 6.16 -16.71
CA ARG A 271 6.04 7.54 -16.99
C ARG A 271 5.24 7.57 -18.29
N PRO A 272 3.98 7.11 -18.28
CA PRO A 272 3.15 7.13 -19.49
C PRO A 272 2.81 8.56 -19.92
N SER A 273 2.72 8.76 -21.23
CA SER A 273 2.33 10.05 -21.80
C SER A 273 0.89 10.42 -21.39
N SER A 274 0.67 11.67 -21.00
CA SER A 274 -0.65 12.19 -20.66
C SER A 274 -1.53 12.50 -21.88
N ALA A 275 -1.00 12.51 -23.10
CA ALA A 275 -1.76 12.90 -24.28
C ALA A 275 -2.94 11.96 -24.58
N GLY A 276 -2.74 10.64 -24.46
CA GLY A 276 -3.81 9.64 -24.62
C GLY A 276 -4.88 9.80 -23.55
N LEU A 277 -4.46 9.90 -22.29
CA LEU A 277 -5.35 10.13 -21.15
C LEU A 277 -6.24 11.37 -21.33
N LEU A 278 -5.67 12.51 -21.71
CA LEU A 278 -6.43 13.76 -21.88
C LEU A 278 -7.49 13.62 -22.96
N LYS A 279 -7.18 12.98 -24.09
CA LYS A 279 -8.14 12.72 -25.17
C LYS A 279 -9.27 11.79 -24.71
N GLU A 280 -8.94 10.76 -23.97
CA GLU A 280 -9.91 9.79 -23.44
C GLU A 280 -10.85 10.43 -22.42
N LEU A 281 -10.31 11.23 -21.49
CA LEU A 281 -11.11 11.99 -20.52
C LEU A 281 -11.99 13.06 -21.18
N GLU A 282 -11.50 13.75 -22.20
CA GLU A 282 -12.29 14.72 -22.96
C GLU A 282 -13.51 14.06 -23.58
N ALA A 283 -13.36 12.87 -24.19
CA ALA A 283 -14.46 12.10 -24.75
C ALA A 283 -15.49 11.63 -23.70
N LEU A 284 -15.03 11.27 -22.48
CA LEU A 284 -15.92 10.93 -21.36
C LEU A 284 -16.69 12.17 -20.89
N LEU A 285 -16.02 13.31 -20.76
CA LEU A 285 -16.63 14.58 -20.31
C LEU A 285 -17.65 15.11 -21.31
N GLU A 286 -17.37 15.07 -22.61
CA GLU A 286 -18.32 15.46 -23.68
C GLU A 286 -19.63 14.66 -23.62
N LYS A 287 -19.52 13.37 -23.27
CA LYS A 287 -20.66 12.45 -23.12
C LYS A 287 -21.26 12.46 -21.70
N LYS A 288 -20.78 13.34 -20.82
CA LYS A 288 -21.18 13.41 -19.40
C LYS A 288 -21.07 12.07 -18.67
N ARG A 289 -20.14 11.22 -19.07
CA ARG A 289 -19.84 9.95 -18.41
C ARG A 289 -19.06 10.18 -17.13
N SER A 290 -19.42 9.48 -16.09
CA SER A 290 -18.69 9.49 -14.81
C SER A 290 -17.40 8.66 -14.93
N PHE A 291 -16.36 9.08 -14.18
CA PHE A 291 -15.08 8.38 -14.15
C PHE A 291 -14.33 8.58 -12.84
N ASN A 292 -13.33 7.73 -12.60
CA ASN A 292 -12.38 7.81 -11.49
C ASN A 292 -10.94 7.71 -12.01
N LEU A 293 -10.12 8.70 -11.67
CA LEU A 293 -8.68 8.70 -11.96
C LEU A 293 -7.95 7.79 -10.95
N TYR A 294 -7.45 6.65 -11.39
CA TYR A 294 -6.65 5.75 -10.57
C TYR A 294 -5.16 5.92 -10.89
N VAL A 295 -4.39 6.66 -10.12
CA VAL A 295 -4.71 7.41 -8.91
C VAL A 295 -4.51 8.92 -9.17
N VAL A 296 -5.24 9.78 -8.46
CA VAL A 296 -4.97 11.22 -8.48
C VAL A 296 -3.76 11.57 -7.63
N HIS A 297 -3.51 10.78 -6.59
CA HIS A 297 -2.34 10.80 -5.72
C HIS A 297 -2.07 9.39 -5.18
N GLY A 298 -0.90 8.88 -5.46
CA GLY A 298 -0.53 7.52 -5.07
C GLY A 298 -0.02 7.42 -3.63
N GLY A 299 0.95 8.25 -3.25
CA GLY A 299 1.58 8.24 -1.94
C GLY A 299 2.71 7.21 -1.80
N THR A 300 2.89 6.62 -0.61
CA THR A 300 4.03 5.78 -0.26
C THR A 300 3.59 4.48 0.41
N ASN A 301 4.13 3.35 -0.01
CA ASN A 301 4.01 2.06 0.67
C ASN A 301 5.02 1.97 1.81
N PHE A 302 4.84 2.77 2.86
CA PHE A 302 5.76 2.77 4.00
C PHE A 302 5.95 1.38 4.60
N GLY A 303 7.13 1.11 5.14
CA GLY A 303 7.41 -0.14 5.83
C GLY A 303 7.39 -1.35 4.89
N PHE A 304 6.45 -2.26 5.10
CA PHE A 304 6.37 -3.54 4.40
C PHE A 304 5.18 -3.64 3.44
N TRP A 305 4.45 -2.54 3.20
CA TRP A 305 3.15 -2.58 2.56
C TRP A 305 3.16 -2.68 1.03
N ALA A 306 4.31 -2.46 0.38
CA ALA A 306 4.44 -2.71 -1.07
C ALA A 306 4.12 -4.17 -1.39
N GLY A 307 3.28 -4.39 -2.41
CA GLY A 307 2.91 -5.70 -2.92
C GLY A 307 3.89 -6.25 -3.95
N ALA A 308 3.40 -7.16 -4.79
CA ALA A 308 4.12 -7.69 -5.93
C ALA A 308 3.13 -8.14 -7.00
N ASN A 309 3.54 -8.07 -8.27
CA ASN A 309 2.85 -8.71 -9.38
C ASN A 309 3.47 -10.07 -9.70
N SER A 310 2.69 -10.93 -10.32
CA SER A 310 3.14 -12.21 -10.87
C SER A 310 2.44 -12.46 -12.19
N GLY A 311 3.20 -12.62 -13.23
CA GLY A 311 2.69 -12.81 -14.58
C GLY A 311 3.72 -13.46 -15.47
N GLY A 312 3.70 -13.21 -16.78
CA GLY A 312 4.61 -13.80 -17.75
C GLY A 312 6.11 -13.55 -17.53
N LYS A 313 6.46 -12.60 -16.63
CA LYS A 313 7.85 -12.31 -16.22
C LYS A 313 8.21 -12.88 -14.84
N GLY A 314 7.35 -13.70 -14.23
CA GLY A 314 7.56 -14.24 -12.89
C GLY A 314 7.24 -13.23 -11.77
N TYR A 315 7.91 -13.38 -10.63
CA TYR A 315 7.70 -12.54 -9.45
C TYR A 315 8.33 -11.16 -9.61
N GLN A 316 7.52 -10.11 -9.45
CA GLN A 316 7.90 -8.71 -9.65
C GLN A 316 7.48 -7.88 -8.43
N PRO A 317 8.36 -7.68 -7.43
CA PRO A 317 8.05 -6.89 -6.25
C PRO A 317 8.02 -5.40 -6.56
N ASP A 318 7.00 -4.70 -6.00
CA ASP A 318 6.81 -3.27 -6.16
C ASP A 318 7.82 -2.48 -5.32
N VAL A 319 8.20 -1.30 -5.81
CA VAL A 319 9.04 -0.35 -5.06
C VAL A 319 8.27 0.24 -3.87
N THR A 320 8.99 0.86 -2.93
CA THR A 320 8.37 1.49 -1.76
C THR A 320 7.50 2.70 -2.15
N SER A 321 7.95 3.53 -3.08
CA SER A 321 7.15 4.66 -3.57
C SER A 321 5.94 4.18 -4.37
N TYR A 322 4.78 4.74 -4.09
CA TYR A 322 3.62 4.61 -4.95
C TYR A 322 3.29 5.95 -5.64
N ASP A 323 4.34 6.69 -6.00
CA ASP A 323 4.18 7.96 -6.75
C ASP A 323 3.30 7.78 -7.99
N TYR A 324 3.42 6.62 -8.67
CA TYR A 324 2.57 6.21 -9.79
C TYR A 324 2.66 7.15 -11.00
N ASP A 325 3.55 8.13 -10.99
CA ASP A 325 3.55 9.26 -11.92
C ASP A 325 2.18 9.97 -11.96
N ALA A 326 1.54 10.06 -10.79
CA ALA A 326 0.21 10.62 -10.59
C ALA A 326 0.19 12.15 -10.81
N PRO A 327 -1.00 12.74 -11.03
CA PRO A 327 -1.14 14.20 -11.14
C PRO A 327 -0.62 14.96 -9.91
N ILE A 328 -0.88 14.45 -8.72
CA ILE A 328 -0.32 14.95 -7.45
C ILE A 328 0.81 13.99 -7.07
N ASP A 329 2.04 14.47 -7.02
CA ASP A 329 3.21 13.63 -6.73
C ASP A 329 3.25 13.11 -5.27
N GLU A 330 4.20 12.24 -4.96
CA GLU A 330 4.36 11.62 -3.64
C GLU A 330 4.42 12.64 -2.48
N GLN A 331 5.03 13.82 -2.69
CA GLN A 331 5.06 14.93 -1.72
C GLN A 331 3.77 15.75 -1.69
N GLY A 332 2.90 15.63 -2.69
CA GLY A 332 1.66 16.39 -2.81
C GLY A 332 1.75 17.62 -3.70
N ARG A 333 2.79 17.75 -4.53
CA ARG A 333 2.96 18.88 -5.45
C ARG A 333 2.21 18.65 -6.75
N ALA A 334 1.79 19.75 -7.40
CA ALA A 334 1.18 19.70 -8.70
C ALA A 334 2.21 19.41 -9.81
N THR A 335 2.03 18.31 -10.53
CA THR A 335 2.85 17.95 -11.70
C THR A 335 2.35 18.67 -12.96
N ASP A 336 3.07 18.55 -14.10
CA ASP A 336 2.57 19.05 -15.38
C ASP A 336 1.28 18.34 -15.81
N LYS A 337 1.17 17.05 -15.48
CA LYS A 337 -0.04 16.25 -15.68
C LYS A 337 -1.23 16.81 -14.88
N TYR A 338 -1.01 17.23 -13.63
CA TYR A 338 -2.00 17.92 -12.82
C TYR A 338 -2.49 19.20 -13.49
N ARG A 339 -1.56 20.03 -13.98
CA ARG A 339 -1.91 21.31 -14.65
C ARG A 339 -2.72 21.08 -15.93
N ALA A 340 -2.35 20.08 -16.72
CA ALA A 340 -3.09 19.69 -17.92
C ALA A 340 -4.50 19.20 -17.60
N LEU A 341 -4.64 18.31 -16.60
CA LEU A 341 -5.94 17.82 -16.15
C LEU A 341 -6.81 18.93 -15.55
N ARG A 342 -6.24 19.81 -14.75
CA ARG A 342 -6.95 20.99 -14.23
C ARG A 342 -7.49 21.88 -15.35
N GLY A 343 -6.70 22.10 -16.40
CA GLY A 343 -7.11 22.83 -17.59
C GLY A 343 -8.26 22.16 -18.33
N LEU A 344 -8.20 20.84 -18.50
CA LEU A 344 -9.27 20.05 -19.10
C LEU A 344 -10.56 20.11 -18.26
N LEU A 345 -10.49 19.71 -16.99
CA LEU A 345 -11.67 19.65 -16.12
C LEU A 345 -12.33 21.02 -15.93
N GLY A 346 -11.53 22.10 -15.88
CA GLY A 346 -12.02 23.46 -15.79
C GLY A 346 -12.92 23.87 -16.95
N ARG A 347 -12.68 23.39 -18.16
CA ARG A 347 -13.52 23.69 -19.35
C ARG A 347 -14.94 23.11 -19.25
N PHE A 348 -15.11 22.01 -18.51
CA PHE A 348 -16.39 21.31 -18.42
C PHE A 348 -17.23 21.64 -17.16
N ARG A 349 -16.79 22.59 -16.32
CA ARG A 349 -17.49 22.98 -15.09
C ARG A 349 -18.62 24.01 -15.23
N GLY A 350 -19.00 24.37 -16.44
CA GLY A 350 -20.12 25.28 -16.64
C GLY A 350 -19.87 26.75 -16.20
N GLY A 351 -18.60 27.16 -16.05
CA GLY A 351 -18.22 28.54 -15.75
C GLY A 351 -17.82 28.81 -14.29
N ASP A 352 -18.03 27.88 -13.37
CA ASP A 352 -17.55 28.04 -12.01
C ASP A 352 -16.02 27.94 -11.92
N PRO A 353 -15.33 28.94 -11.32
CA PRO A 353 -13.88 28.92 -11.23
C PRO A 353 -13.40 27.79 -10.31
N LEU A 354 -12.30 27.14 -10.70
CA LEU A 354 -11.63 26.18 -9.82
C LEU A 354 -10.95 26.90 -8.64
N PRO A 355 -10.97 26.30 -7.44
CA PRO A 355 -10.21 26.85 -6.31
C PRO A 355 -8.72 27.03 -6.64
N ALA A 356 -8.05 27.93 -5.94
CA ALA A 356 -6.60 28.08 -6.05
C ALA A 356 -5.90 26.75 -5.70
N ILE A 357 -4.78 26.46 -6.37
CA ILE A 357 -3.94 25.32 -6.02
C ILE A 357 -3.33 25.61 -4.64
N PRO A 358 -3.43 24.69 -3.66
CA PRO A 358 -2.77 24.85 -2.37
C PRO A 358 -1.26 25.05 -2.50
N GLU A 359 -0.66 25.73 -1.55
CA GLU A 359 0.79 25.84 -1.45
C GLU A 359 1.43 24.47 -1.20
N ASP A 360 2.63 24.27 -1.74
CA ASP A 360 3.39 23.05 -1.53
C ASP A 360 3.77 22.88 -0.06
N ILE A 361 3.80 21.63 0.42
CA ILE A 361 4.35 21.31 1.73
C ILE A 361 5.85 21.62 1.73
N PRO A 362 6.38 22.30 2.76
CA PRO A 362 7.79 22.62 2.83
C PRO A 362 8.67 21.36 2.78
N ALA A 363 9.70 21.40 1.96
CA ALA A 363 10.71 20.34 1.86
C ALA A 363 12.12 20.91 2.02
N ALA A 364 13.01 20.15 2.65
CA ALA A 364 14.36 20.59 2.93
C ALA A 364 15.40 19.50 2.63
N ALA A 365 16.59 19.96 2.27
CA ALA A 365 17.78 19.12 2.21
C ALA A 365 18.39 18.96 3.62
N ILE A 366 18.89 17.76 3.91
CA ILE A 366 19.64 17.44 5.12
C ILE A 366 21.08 17.12 4.71
N PRO A 367 22.09 17.80 5.27
CA PRO A 367 23.48 17.50 4.98
C PRO A 367 23.82 16.03 5.24
N PRO A 368 24.86 15.47 4.59
CA PRO A 368 25.26 14.08 4.81
C PRO A 368 25.44 13.75 6.28
N VAL A 369 24.70 12.77 6.75
CA VAL A 369 24.75 12.21 8.11
C VAL A 369 25.68 11.02 8.10
N ALA A 370 26.75 11.08 8.88
CA ALA A 370 27.65 9.93 9.03
C ALA A 370 26.98 8.86 9.89
N LEU A 371 26.88 7.64 9.36
CA LEU A 371 26.38 6.49 10.09
C LEU A 371 27.55 5.64 10.60
N LYS A 372 27.28 4.86 11.67
CA LYS A 372 28.23 3.87 12.21
C LYS A 372 27.51 2.55 12.43
N PRO A 373 28.18 1.41 12.20
CA PRO A 373 27.64 0.12 12.60
C PRO A 373 27.48 0.10 14.13
N PHE A 374 26.33 -0.39 14.63
CA PHE A 374 26.06 -0.42 16.07
C PHE A 374 25.43 -1.71 16.56
N ALA A 375 24.79 -2.47 15.70
CA ALA A 375 24.13 -3.73 16.03
C ALA A 375 24.16 -4.68 14.84
N SER A 376 23.97 -5.97 15.08
CA SER A 376 23.79 -6.97 14.03
C SER A 376 22.48 -7.75 14.22
N LEU A 377 21.88 -8.24 13.15
CA LEU A 377 20.72 -9.13 13.21
C LEU A 377 21.03 -10.37 14.07
N TRP A 378 22.28 -10.86 13.99
CA TRP A 378 22.71 -12.12 14.59
C TRP A 378 22.79 -12.07 16.12
N GLU A 379 23.16 -10.92 16.69
CA GLU A 379 23.15 -10.69 18.13
C GLU A 379 21.75 -10.36 18.67
N ASN A 380 20.79 -10.13 17.77
CA ASN A 380 19.42 -9.74 18.08
C ASN A 380 18.39 -10.81 17.65
N LEU A 381 18.84 -12.04 17.37
CA LEU A 381 17.92 -13.13 17.07
C LEU A 381 17.02 -13.42 18.29
N PRO A 382 15.71 -13.65 18.09
CA PRO A 382 14.83 -14.10 19.15
C PRO A 382 15.14 -15.54 19.56
N ASN A 383 14.44 -16.08 20.55
CA ASN A 383 14.51 -17.51 20.85
C ASN A 383 14.02 -18.32 19.64
N PRO A 384 14.71 -19.38 19.24
CA PRO A 384 14.30 -20.19 18.11
C PRO A 384 13.07 -21.03 18.39
N VAL A 385 12.33 -21.31 17.32
CA VAL A 385 11.28 -22.32 17.29
C VAL A 385 11.83 -23.55 16.58
N ALA A 386 11.82 -24.72 17.25
CA ALA A 386 12.23 -25.96 16.63
C ALA A 386 11.21 -26.43 15.59
N SER A 387 11.69 -26.86 14.42
CA SER A 387 10.83 -27.36 13.34
C SER A 387 11.52 -28.52 12.63
N VAL A 388 10.77 -29.58 12.34
CA VAL A 388 11.33 -30.73 11.61
C VAL A 388 11.72 -30.36 10.18
N GLN A 389 10.89 -29.53 9.53
CA GLN A 389 11.14 -28.97 8.20
C GLN A 389 10.97 -27.45 8.26
N PRO A 390 11.57 -26.67 7.36
CA PRO A 390 11.24 -25.26 7.26
C PRO A 390 9.75 -25.09 6.92
N ARG A 391 9.15 -24.05 7.44
CA ARG A 391 7.77 -23.68 7.17
C ARG A 391 7.68 -22.20 6.86
N PRO A 392 6.62 -21.75 6.17
CA PRO A 392 6.36 -20.34 5.91
C PRO A 392 6.27 -19.52 7.20
N MET A 393 6.62 -18.23 7.11
CA MET A 393 6.62 -17.32 8.27
C MET A 393 5.24 -17.16 8.90
N GLU A 394 4.18 -17.24 8.13
CA GLU A 394 2.80 -17.15 8.61
C GLU A 394 2.47 -18.28 9.60
N THR A 395 3.10 -19.45 9.46
CA THR A 395 2.96 -20.58 10.42
C THR A 395 3.49 -20.23 11.81
N TYR A 396 4.41 -19.26 11.89
CA TYR A 396 4.98 -18.77 13.15
C TYR A 396 4.31 -17.48 13.65
N GLY A 397 3.17 -17.09 13.05
CA GLY A 397 2.43 -15.87 13.40
C GLY A 397 3.14 -14.59 12.97
N GLN A 398 3.96 -14.66 11.93
CA GLN A 398 4.69 -13.52 11.40
C GLN A 398 4.13 -13.07 10.04
N ASP A 399 3.83 -11.78 9.91
CA ASP A 399 3.26 -11.22 8.69
C ASP A 399 4.32 -10.62 7.77
N PHE A 400 5.33 -9.95 8.34
CA PHE A 400 6.32 -9.14 7.60
C PHE A 400 7.73 -9.37 8.13
N GLY A 401 8.72 -8.79 7.44
CA GLY A 401 10.10 -8.72 7.88
C GLY A 401 10.96 -9.84 7.32
N MET A 402 11.76 -10.44 8.18
CA MET A 402 12.71 -11.49 7.81
C MET A 402 12.49 -12.73 8.65
N ILE A 403 12.98 -13.88 8.18
CA ILE A 403 12.96 -15.13 8.95
C ILE A 403 14.28 -15.87 8.70
N ALA A 404 14.94 -16.29 9.77
CA ALA A 404 16.16 -17.08 9.66
C ALA A 404 15.91 -18.55 9.99
N TYR A 405 16.49 -19.42 9.20
CA TYR A 405 16.43 -20.87 9.36
C TYR A 405 17.85 -21.39 9.55
N GLN A 406 18.09 -22.16 10.63
CA GLN A 406 19.38 -22.78 10.91
C GLN A 406 19.26 -24.30 11.02
N ALA A 407 20.20 -25.00 10.41
CA ALA A 407 20.32 -26.46 10.52
C ALA A 407 21.78 -26.88 10.61
N ILE A 408 22.06 -27.92 11.42
CA ILE A 408 23.37 -28.55 11.45
C ILE A 408 23.48 -29.50 10.26
N LEU A 409 24.52 -29.35 9.44
CA LEU A 409 24.77 -30.24 8.32
C LEU A 409 25.32 -31.58 8.80
N ILE A 410 24.48 -32.62 8.66
CA ILE A 410 24.83 -34.02 8.98
C ILE A 410 24.89 -34.81 7.67
N GLY A 411 25.91 -35.62 7.49
CA GLY A 411 26.14 -36.34 6.22
C GLY A 411 26.88 -35.47 5.21
N HIS A 412 26.20 -34.95 4.19
CA HIS A 412 26.81 -34.01 3.25
C HIS A 412 27.04 -32.64 3.94
N LYS A 413 28.27 -32.12 3.83
CA LYS A 413 28.66 -30.83 4.43
C LYS A 413 29.02 -29.79 3.38
N SER A 414 29.06 -30.19 2.11
CA SER A 414 29.36 -29.35 0.94
C SER A 414 28.63 -29.88 -0.28
N GLY A 415 28.53 -29.07 -1.31
CA GLY A 415 27.89 -29.45 -2.56
C GLY A 415 26.78 -28.51 -3.00
N THR A 416 25.81 -29.01 -3.74
CA THR A 416 24.70 -28.19 -4.23
C THR A 416 23.61 -28.10 -3.18
N LEU A 417 23.44 -26.90 -2.61
CA LEU A 417 22.25 -26.49 -1.83
C LEU A 417 21.15 -26.09 -2.80
N ALA A 418 19.95 -26.64 -2.63
CA ALA A 418 18.75 -26.17 -3.31
C ALA A 418 17.68 -25.84 -2.28
N VAL A 419 17.07 -24.65 -2.42
CA VAL A 419 15.98 -24.16 -1.57
C VAL A 419 14.73 -24.03 -2.45
N THR A 420 13.93 -25.08 -2.46
CA THR A 420 12.70 -25.10 -3.25
C THR A 420 11.71 -24.10 -2.68
N GLU A 421 11.17 -23.22 -3.55
CA GLU A 421 10.21 -22.19 -3.16
C GLU A 421 10.74 -21.27 -2.04
N VAL A 422 11.87 -20.59 -2.30
CA VAL A 422 12.35 -19.49 -1.46
C VAL A 422 11.58 -18.20 -1.78
N HIS A 423 10.87 -17.66 -0.82
CA HIS A 423 10.02 -16.47 -0.93
C HIS A 423 10.46 -15.38 0.05
N ASP A 424 11.32 -14.37 -0.35
CA ASP A 424 11.60 -14.04 -1.77
C ASP A 424 13.11 -13.89 -2.01
N TYR A 425 13.83 -13.22 -1.09
CA TYR A 425 15.26 -12.95 -1.20
C TYR A 425 15.99 -13.53 0.01
N ALA A 426 16.98 -14.38 -0.23
CA ALA A 426 17.70 -15.00 0.87
C ALA A 426 19.21 -14.78 0.78
N THR A 427 19.83 -14.61 1.96
CA THR A 427 21.28 -14.69 2.15
C THR A 427 21.61 -16.00 2.86
N VAL A 428 22.67 -16.69 2.39
CA VAL A 428 23.05 -18.01 2.86
C VAL A 428 24.43 -17.96 3.52
N PHE A 429 24.55 -18.60 4.68
CA PHE A 429 25.78 -18.63 5.46
C PHE A 429 26.11 -20.07 5.90
N VAL A 430 27.38 -20.39 6.00
CA VAL A 430 27.90 -21.60 6.65
C VAL A 430 28.88 -21.18 7.75
N ASP A 431 28.63 -21.61 8.99
CA ASP A 431 29.38 -21.20 10.18
C ASP A 431 29.57 -19.67 10.29
N GLY A 432 28.51 -18.91 9.94
CA GLY A 432 28.53 -17.46 9.93
C GLY A 432 29.17 -16.80 8.72
N ARG A 433 29.90 -17.55 7.88
CA ARG A 433 30.51 -17.02 6.66
C ARG A 433 29.47 -16.90 5.56
N TYR A 434 29.35 -15.72 4.95
CA TYR A 434 28.48 -15.48 3.80
C TYR A 434 28.93 -16.33 2.58
N ILE A 435 27.98 -17.04 1.97
CA ILE A 435 28.21 -17.92 0.82
C ILE A 435 27.64 -17.30 -0.46
N GLY A 436 26.45 -16.71 -0.38
CA GLY A 436 25.78 -16.14 -1.54
C GLY A 436 24.31 -15.79 -1.27
N LYS A 437 23.60 -15.45 -2.32
CA LYS A 437 22.17 -15.08 -2.29
C LYS A 437 21.33 -16.04 -3.11
N LEU A 438 20.05 -16.15 -2.75
CA LEU A 438 18.98 -16.69 -3.56
C LEU A 438 18.00 -15.55 -3.86
N ASP A 439 17.45 -15.52 -5.07
CA ASP A 439 16.61 -14.40 -5.52
C ASP A 439 15.47 -14.96 -6.39
N ARG A 440 14.26 -14.98 -5.82
CA ARG A 440 13.05 -15.46 -6.50
C ARG A 440 12.79 -14.71 -7.80
N ARG A 441 13.08 -13.42 -7.84
CA ARG A 441 12.89 -12.57 -9.02
C ARG A 441 13.77 -13.01 -10.21
N GLU A 442 14.97 -13.53 -9.90
CA GLU A 442 15.93 -14.02 -10.90
C GLU A 442 15.84 -15.53 -11.11
N GLY A 443 14.97 -16.23 -10.36
CA GLY A 443 14.87 -17.70 -10.39
C GLY A 443 16.11 -18.40 -9.81
N ILE A 444 16.86 -17.72 -8.93
CA ILE A 444 18.04 -18.29 -8.29
C ILE A 444 17.61 -18.99 -6.99
N ASP A 445 17.53 -20.30 -7.02
CA ASP A 445 17.12 -21.17 -5.91
C ASP A 445 18.22 -22.15 -5.46
N THR A 446 19.39 -22.10 -6.08
CA THR A 446 20.53 -23.02 -5.81
C THR A 446 21.84 -22.28 -5.59
N LEU A 447 22.68 -22.84 -4.71
CA LEU A 447 24.04 -22.37 -4.43
C LEU A 447 25.01 -23.56 -4.26
N LYS A 448 26.32 -23.34 -4.50
CA LYS A 448 27.38 -24.27 -4.13
C LYS A 448 27.89 -23.93 -2.73
N LEU A 449 27.70 -24.86 -1.78
CA LEU A 449 28.32 -24.76 -0.47
C LEU A 449 29.77 -25.28 -0.55
N PRO A 450 30.74 -24.49 -0.09
CA PRO A 450 32.15 -24.97 0.00
C PRO A 450 32.29 -26.04 1.07
N ALA A 451 33.39 -26.75 1.05
CA ALA A 451 33.77 -27.62 2.17
C ALA A 451 33.96 -26.76 3.45
N ALA A 452 33.49 -27.26 4.57
CA ALA A 452 33.67 -26.63 5.87
C ALA A 452 34.63 -27.46 6.73
N ASP A 453 35.54 -26.78 7.44
CA ASP A 453 36.48 -27.41 8.37
C ASP A 453 35.78 -27.91 9.64
N ASN A 454 34.67 -27.28 10.00
CA ASN A 454 33.85 -27.68 11.15
C ASN A 454 33.25 -29.08 10.91
N PRO A 455 33.40 -30.03 11.87
CA PRO A 455 32.81 -31.37 11.75
C PRO A 455 31.27 -31.34 11.77
N LYS A 456 30.65 -30.27 12.30
CA LYS A 456 29.18 -30.04 12.36
C LYS A 456 28.87 -28.63 11.86
N PRO A 457 29.02 -28.33 10.56
CA PRO A 457 28.78 -26.97 10.06
C PRO A 457 27.33 -26.56 10.27
N VAL A 458 27.11 -25.28 10.60
CA VAL A 458 25.79 -24.71 10.74
C VAL A 458 25.44 -23.95 9.47
N LEU A 459 24.45 -24.43 8.73
CA LEU A 459 23.82 -23.71 7.63
C LEU A 459 22.82 -22.70 8.21
N THR A 460 22.91 -21.46 7.77
CA THR A 460 21.92 -20.41 8.08
C THR A 460 21.40 -19.82 6.78
N ILE A 461 20.08 -19.74 6.63
CA ILE A 461 19.39 -19.11 5.52
C ILE A 461 18.52 -18.00 6.11
N LEU A 462 18.87 -16.74 5.84
CA LEU A 462 18.07 -15.57 6.20
C LEU A 462 17.23 -15.15 5.01
N VAL A 463 15.91 -15.23 5.13
CA VAL A 463 14.98 -14.88 4.06
C VAL A 463 14.30 -13.54 4.38
N GLU A 464 14.42 -12.57 3.49
CA GLU A 464 13.60 -11.37 3.47
C GLU A 464 12.30 -11.65 2.71
N ALA A 465 11.18 -11.44 3.38
CA ALA A 465 9.88 -11.41 2.74
C ALA A 465 9.68 -10.05 2.05
N MET A 466 9.58 -10.04 0.75
CA MET A 466 9.12 -8.88 -0.01
C MET A 466 7.59 -8.89 -0.11
N GLY A 467 6.99 -8.03 -0.93
CA GLY A 467 5.54 -7.97 -1.07
C GLY A 467 4.91 -9.29 -1.48
N ARG A 468 3.76 -9.62 -0.89
CA ARG A 468 2.94 -10.74 -1.39
C ARG A 468 2.25 -10.33 -2.68
N ILE A 469 2.06 -11.31 -3.55
CA ILE A 469 1.36 -11.13 -4.83
C ILE A 469 -0.02 -10.52 -4.55
N ASN A 470 -0.29 -9.37 -5.18
CA ASN A 470 -1.54 -8.62 -5.05
C ASN A 470 -2.50 -8.85 -6.22
N PHE A 471 -2.03 -9.32 -7.36
CA PHE A 471 -2.84 -9.59 -8.54
C PHE A 471 -2.37 -10.84 -9.28
N ALA A 472 -3.15 -11.90 -9.25
CA ALA A 472 -2.99 -13.14 -10.00
C ALA A 472 -4.21 -14.05 -9.84
N GLN A 473 -4.34 -15.08 -10.67
CA GLN A 473 -5.37 -16.12 -10.49
C GLN A 473 -5.12 -16.97 -9.23
N THR A 474 -3.86 -17.14 -8.84
CA THR A 474 -3.48 -17.79 -7.58
C THR A 474 -2.77 -16.76 -6.71
N MET A 475 -3.44 -16.37 -5.64
CA MET A 475 -2.93 -15.34 -4.71
C MET A 475 -2.30 -15.94 -3.45
N ILE A 476 -2.13 -17.27 -3.36
CA ILE A 476 -1.56 -17.92 -2.19
C ILE A 476 -0.04 -17.79 -2.25
N ASP A 477 0.47 -16.70 -1.71
CA ASP A 477 1.90 -16.35 -1.70
C ASP A 477 2.44 -16.29 -0.26
N ARG A 478 2.74 -17.46 0.31
CA ARG A 478 3.38 -17.58 1.62
C ARG A 478 4.83 -17.14 1.57
N LYS A 479 5.36 -16.63 2.68
CA LYS A 479 6.72 -16.08 2.76
C LYS A 479 7.68 -16.95 3.58
N GLY A 480 8.98 -16.83 3.31
CA GLY A 480 10.02 -17.67 3.88
C GLY A 480 10.38 -18.85 3.00
N ILE A 481 10.71 -20.00 3.57
CA ILE A 481 10.92 -21.26 2.84
C ILE A 481 9.59 -22.02 2.89
N THR A 482 8.95 -22.20 1.73
CA THR A 482 7.58 -22.72 1.68
C THR A 482 7.47 -24.19 1.29
N ASP A 483 8.57 -24.81 0.82
CA ASP A 483 8.66 -26.25 0.56
C ASP A 483 9.83 -26.86 1.33
N ARG A 484 10.98 -27.08 0.71
CA ARG A 484 12.09 -27.86 1.31
C ARG A 484 13.45 -27.29 0.97
N VAL A 485 14.44 -27.73 1.77
CA VAL A 485 15.86 -27.48 1.54
C VAL A 485 16.57 -28.81 1.36
N THR A 486 17.37 -28.95 0.30
CA THR A 486 18.18 -30.13 0.05
C THR A 486 19.67 -29.80 -0.12
N LEU A 487 20.54 -30.69 0.29
CA LEU A 487 21.96 -30.65 -0.01
C LEU A 487 22.34 -31.92 -0.78
N ASN A 488 22.82 -31.75 -2.01
CA ASN A 488 23.07 -32.88 -2.96
C ASN A 488 21.84 -33.80 -3.12
N GLY A 489 20.62 -33.21 -3.11
CA GLY A 489 19.37 -33.95 -3.24
C GLY A 489 18.83 -34.57 -1.93
N MET A 490 19.60 -34.56 -0.85
CA MET A 490 19.13 -35.03 0.47
C MET A 490 18.42 -33.90 1.24
N THR A 491 17.20 -34.14 1.68
CA THR A 491 16.43 -33.17 2.46
C THR A 491 17.06 -32.89 3.82
N LEU A 492 17.27 -31.63 4.14
CA LEU A 492 17.76 -31.18 5.44
C LEU A 492 16.59 -31.08 6.42
N MET A 493 16.81 -31.58 7.63
CA MET A 493 15.80 -31.70 8.69
C MET A 493 16.31 -31.08 9.99
N ASN A 494 15.39 -30.87 10.96
CA ASN A 494 15.69 -30.39 12.32
C ASN A 494 16.23 -28.96 12.35
N TRP A 495 15.38 -28.03 11.99
CA TRP A 495 15.65 -26.62 11.90
C TRP A 495 15.39 -25.87 13.22
N GLN A 496 16.19 -24.86 13.49
CA GLN A 496 15.90 -23.77 14.43
C GLN A 496 15.47 -22.57 13.60
N VAL A 497 14.26 -22.07 13.86
CA VAL A 497 13.64 -21.00 13.09
C VAL A 497 13.51 -19.75 13.95
N TYR A 498 13.93 -18.60 13.43
CA TYR A 498 13.96 -17.32 14.13
C TYR A 498 13.08 -16.31 13.40
N PRO A 499 11.84 -16.07 13.85
CA PRO A 499 10.97 -15.04 13.30
C PRO A 499 11.49 -13.63 13.63
N LEU A 500 11.67 -12.78 12.62
CA LEU A 500 12.23 -11.43 12.71
C LEU A 500 11.27 -10.41 12.08
N PRO A 501 10.18 -10.02 12.77
CA PRO A 501 9.16 -9.16 12.20
C PRO A 501 9.64 -7.72 11.96
N LEU A 502 10.76 -7.29 12.55
CA LEU A 502 11.39 -5.97 12.40
C LEU A 502 10.41 -4.79 12.60
N ARG A 503 9.48 -4.95 13.54
CA ARG A 503 8.54 -3.90 13.94
C ARG A 503 9.27 -2.82 14.74
N GLU A 504 8.63 -1.67 14.93
CA GLU A 504 9.21 -0.53 15.66
C GLU A 504 9.75 -0.93 17.06
N ASP A 505 9.04 -1.81 17.77
CA ASP A 505 9.46 -2.31 19.08
C ASP A 505 10.72 -3.20 19.02
N PHE A 506 10.96 -3.90 17.92
CA PHE A 506 12.20 -4.65 17.69
C PHE A 506 13.38 -3.67 17.49
N ILE A 507 13.20 -2.66 16.65
CA ILE A 507 14.23 -1.65 16.37
C ILE A 507 14.60 -0.86 17.64
N ALA A 508 13.59 -0.49 18.44
CA ALA A 508 13.81 0.23 19.70
C ALA A 508 14.57 -0.58 20.77
N ARG A 509 14.59 -1.92 20.65
CA ARG A 509 15.25 -2.84 21.59
C ARG A 509 16.53 -3.46 21.07
N LEU A 510 17.05 -3.00 19.93
CA LEU A 510 18.30 -3.50 19.38
C LEU A 510 19.45 -3.37 20.39
N LYS A 511 20.08 -4.49 20.68
CA LYS A 511 21.26 -4.55 21.54
C LYS A 511 22.46 -4.04 20.74
N GLU A 512 23.10 -3.01 21.27
CA GLU A 512 24.39 -2.56 20.78
C GLU A 512 25.46 -3.62 21.10
N GLY A 513 26.34 -3.88 20.16
CA GLY A 513 27.35 -4.91 20.34
C GLY A 513 28.42 -4.89 19.28
N LYS A 514 29.32 -5.86 19.35
CA LYS A 514 30.33 -6.08 18.32
C LYS A 514 29.63 -6.45 17.02
N VAL A 515 29.90 -5.69 15.99
CA VAL A 515 29.44 -6.00 14.65
C VAL A 515 30.43 -7.02 14.06
N ASP A 516 29.92 -8.23 13.80
CA ASP A 516 30.69 -9.33 13.20
C ASP A 516 30.98 -9.05 11.71
N ASP A 517 31.95 -9.80 11.15
CA ASP A 517 32.22 -9.84 9.71
C ASP A 517 31.12 -10.62 8.95
N ARG A 518 29.86 -10.40 9.34
CA ARG A 518 28.68 -11.05 8.77
C ARG A 518 27.66 -9.99 8.34
N PRO A 519 27.17 -9.99 7.08
CA PRO A 519 26.13 -9.07 6.63
C PRO A 519 24.84 -9.21 7.45
N GLY A 520 24.01 -8.18 7.43
CA GLY A 520 22.85 -8.03 8.31
C GLY A 520 23.16 -7.07 9.46
N ILE A 521 23.77 -5.94 9.11
CA ILE A 521 24.28 -4.92 10.03
C ILE A 521 23.29 -3.76 10.08
N PHE A 522 23.04 -3.27 11.30
CA PHE A 522 22.36 -2.01 11.55
C PHE A 522 23.38 -0.89 11.69
N PHE A 523 23.20 0.14 10.88
CA PHE A 523 23.96 1.39 10.91
C PHE A 523 23.09 2.48 11.52
N ARG A 524 23.67 3.31 12.39
CA ARG A 524 22.96 4.40 13.06
C ARG A 524 23.69 5.71 12.91
N GLY A 525 22.93 6.79 12.69
CA GLY A 525 23.42 8.16 12.69
C GLY A 525 22.42 9.10 13.33
N THR A 526 22.89 10.24 13.83
CA THR A 526 22.06 11.29 14.39
C THR A 526 22.32 12.61 13.66
N PHE A 527 21.27 13.42 13.53
CA PHE A 527 21.34 14.76 12.95
C PHE A 527 20.37 15.70 13.68
N THR A 528 20.64 16.99 13.58
CA THR A 528 19.84 18.02 14.28
C THR A 528 19.16 18.93 13.29
N LEU A 529 17.86 19.16 13.48
CA LEU A 529 17.06 20.08 12.68
C LEU A 529 16.61 21.27 13.53
N LYS A 530 16.57 22.46 12.94
CA LYS A 530 15.95 23.64 13.54
C LYS A 530 14.43 23.61 13.38
N GLU A 531 13.99 23.21 12.19
CA GLU A 531 12.58 23.10 11.79
C GLU A 531 12.39 21.81 11.02
N THR A 532 11.17 21.27 11.03
CA THR A 532 10.82 20.05 10.30
C THR A 532 10.28 20.40 8.92
N ALA A 533 10.70 19.63 7.93
CA ALA A 533 10.19 19.70 6.56
C ALA A 533 10.28 18.31 5.94
N ASP A 534 9.52 18.06 4.88
CA ASP A 534 9.62 16.81 4.12
C ASP A 534 11.03 16.64 3.53
N THR A 535 11.49 15.41 3.47
CA THR A 535 12.79 15.11 2.85
C THR A 535 12.79 13.72 2.21
N PHE A 536 13.75 13.45 1.34
CA PHE A 536 14.03 12.14 0.79
C PHE A 536 15.44 11.71 1.19
N PHE A 537 15.55 10.64 1.97
CA PHE A 537 16.86 10.10 2.36
C PHE A 537 17.44 9.24 1.24
N ASP A 538 18.64 9.58 0.80
CA ASP A 538 19.36 8.88 -0.27
C ASP A 538 20.13 7.69 0.31
N LEU A 539 19.69 6.49 -0.08
CA LEU A 539 20.27 5.21 0.31
C LEU A 539 21.14 4.60 -0.82
N SER A 540 21.49 5.38 -1.85
CA SER A 540 22.30 4.89 -2.98
C SER A 540 23.70 4.39 -2.58
N GLY A 541 24.19 4.79 -1.41
CA GLY A 541 25.43 4.28 -0.82
C GLY A 541 25.31 2.91 -0.16
N TYR A 542 24.10 2.33 -0.09
CA TYR A 542 23.79 1.03 0.50
C TYR A 542 23.32 0.04 -0.56
N GLN A 543 23.29 -1.26 -0.21
CA GLN A 543 22.98 -2.30 -1.20
C GLN A 543 21.51 -2.72 -1.15
N LYS A 544 21.04 -3.30 -0.06
CA LYS A 544 19.66 -3.78 0.07
C LYS A 544 19.25 -3.88 1.53
N GLY A 545 18.08 -3.36 1.85
CA GLY A 545 17.56 -3.46 3.20
C GLY A 545 16.40 -2.51 3.50
N LEU A 546 16.39 -2.00 4.70
CA LEU A 546 15.32 -1.18 5.28
C LEU A 546 15.91 0.04 6.00
N ALA A 547 15.15 1.14 6.05
CA ALA A 547 15.54 2.33 6.78
C ALA A 547 14.43 2.83 7.71
N TRP A 548 14.82 3.36 8.86
CA TRP A 548 13.93 3.95 9.86
C TRP A 548 14.42 5.34 10.24
N VAL A 549 13.46 6.24 10.50
CA VAL A 549 13.75 7.56 11.08
C VAL A 549 12.91 7.74 12.32
N ASN A 550 13.54 8.01 13.46
CA ASN A 550 12.88 8.12 14.76
C ASN A 550 11.97 6.92 15.10
N GLY A 551 12.35 5.71 14.65
CA GLY A 551 11.58 4.47 14.80
C GLY A 551 10.57 4.20 13.68
N HIS A 552 10.21 5.18 12.85
CA HIS A 552 9.27 4.99 11.74
C HIS A 552 9.94 4.34 10.54
N ASN A 553 9.39 3.22 10.07
CA ASN A 553 9.91 2.48 8.93
C ASN A 553 9.58 3.20 7.61
N LEU A 554 10.60 3.74 6.95
CA LEU A 554 10.46 4.42 5.65
C LEU A 554 10.16 3.44 4.52
N GLY A 555 10.58 2.19 4.65
CA GLY A 555 10.43 1.15 3.63
C GLY A 555 11.72 0.50 3.21
N ARG A 556 11.65 -0.25 2.12
CA ARG A 556 12.77 -0.96 1.50
C ARG A 556 13.53 -0.06 0.54
N TYR A 557 14.84 -0.25 0.50
CA TYR A 557 15.70 0.24 -0.57
C TYR A 557 16.47 -0.92 -1.20
N TRP A 558 16.86 -0.77 -2.45
CA TRP A 558 17.65 -1.77 -3.17
C TRP A 558 18.47 -1.09 -4.28
N ASN A 559 19.78 -1.40 -4.36
CA ASN A 559 20.70 -0.78 -5.31
C ASN A 559 20.41 -1.10 -6.79
N ILE A 560 19.57 -2.11 -7.07
CA ILE A 560 19.10 -2.38 -8.45
C ILE A 560 18.13 -1.30 -8.96
N GLY A 561 17.65 -0.42 -8.08
CA GLY A 561 16.75 0.68 -8.44
C GLY A 561 15.35 0.25 -8.91
N PRO A 562 14.57 1.20 -9.43
CA PRO A 562 14.95 2.59 -9.70
C PRO A 562 14.92 3.51 -8.47
N GLN A 563 14.29 3.07 -7.36
CA GLN A 563 14.14 3.88 -6.16
C GLN A 563 15.40 3.84 -5.31
N GLN A 564 16.11 4.99 -5.21
CA GLN A 564 17.29 5.16 -4.37
C GLN A 564 17.01 6.07 -3.17
N ARG A 565 15.93 6.84 -3.19
CA ARG A 565 15.55 7.77 -2.14
C ARG A 565 14.23 7.39 -1.51
N LEU A 566 14.18 7.37 -0.19
CA LEU A 566 12.98 7.07 0.58
C LEU A 566 12.38 8.35 1.15
N TYR A 567 11.09 8.54 0.95
CA TYR A 567 10.33 9.68 1.45
C TYR A 567 10.19 9.62 2.97
N CYS A 568 10.47 10.75 3.62
CA CYS A 568 10.28 10.97 5.05
C CYS A 568 9.43 12.22 5.26
N PRO A 569 8.17 12.10 5.73
CA PRO A 569 7.32 13.24 6.00
C PRO A 569 7.80 14.04 7.23
N ALA A 570 7.60 15.36 7.22
CA ALA A 570 7.99 16.25 8.31
C ALA A 570 7.45 15.83 9.69
N GLY A 571 6.27 15.20 9.72
CA GLY A 571 5.66 14.71 10.96
C GLY A 571 6.40 13.55 11.65
N TRP A 572 7.34 12.89 10.96
CA TRP A 572 8.22 11.86 11.54
C TRP A 572 9.56 12.44 12.02
N LEU A 573 9.81 13.69 11.71
CA LEU A 573 10.98 14.45 12.15
C LEU A 573 10.63 15.33 13.36
N LYS A 574 11.65 15.78 14.09
CA LYS A 574 11.52 16.70 15.24
C LYS A 574 12.49 17.86 15.09
N ALA A 575 12.08 19.03 15.55
CA ALA A 575 13.06 20.08 15.87
C ALA A 575 13.96 19.56 17.00
N GLY A 576 15.27 19.65 16.82
CA GLY A 576 16.26 19.00 17.69
C GLY A 576 16.86 17.74 17.08
N THR A 577 17.26 16.80 17.91
CA THR A 577 17.97 15.58 17.50
C THR A 577 17.03 14.56 16.91
N ASN A 578 17.39 14.04 15.75
CA ASN A 578 16.75 12.95 15.03
C ASN A 578 17.72 11.78 14.86
N GLU A 579 17.20 10.59 14.73
CA GLU A 579 17.95 9.36 14.49
C GLU A 579 17.54 8.74 13.16
N ILE A 580 18.54 8.25 12.41
CA ILE A 580 18.34 7.38 11.26
C ILE A 580 19.02 6.04 11.50
N VAL A 581 18.31 4.95 11.25
CA VAL A 581 18.79 3.57 11.32
C VAL A 581 18.63 2.93 9.95
N VAL A 582 19.68 2.27 9.45
CA VAL A 582 19.69 1.55 8.18
C VAL A 582 20.13 0.12 8.45
N LEU A 583 19.31 -0.87 8.08
CA LEU A 583 19.70 -2.28 8.01
C LEU A 583 20.17 -2.59 6.60
N ASP A 584 21.39 -3.10 6.44
CA ASP A 584 21.85 -3.61 5.15
C ASP A 584 22.19 -5.10 5.22
N LEU A 585 21.78 -5.85 4.19
CA LEU A 585 21.93 -7.30 4.09
C LEU A 585 23.24 -7.75 3.45
N HIS A 586 24.06 -6.83 2.96
CA HIS A 586 25.29 -7.13 2.22
C HIS A 586 26.50 -6.29 2.63
N GLN A 587 26.27 -5.10 3.16
CA GLN A 587 27.33 -4.10 3.39
C GLN A 587 27.89 -4.17 4.82
N PHE A 588 29.22 -3.99 4.93
CA PHE A 588 29.93 -3.94 6.21
C PHE A 588 30.31 -2.52 6.62
N GLU A 589 30.57 -1.69 5.63
CA GLU A 589 31.03 -0.31 5.86
C GLU A 589 29.85 0.67 5.78
N ALA A 590 29.84 1.60 6.70
CA ALA A 590 28.83 2.64 6.72
C ALA A 590 29.05 3.64 5.58
N ALA A 591 27.97 3.99 4.89
CA ALA A 591 27.92 5.14 4.00
C ALA A 591 27.19 6.30 4.67
N ALA A 592 27.49 7.52 4.27
CA ALA A 592 26.74 8.69 4.72
C ALA A 592 25.37 8.74 3.99
N VAL A 593 24.33 9.18 4.71
CA VAL A 593 22.98 9.37 4.18
C VAL A 593 22.63 10.85 4.17
N ALA A 594 22.27 11.40 3.01
CA ALA A 594 21.82 12.79 2.89
C ALA A 594 20.31 12.86 2.64
N GLY A 595 19.68 13.94 3.09
CA GLY A 595 18.29 14.26 2.74
C GLY A 595 18.20 15.23 1.56
N PHE A 596 17.24 15.05 0.68
CA PHE A 596 16.97 15.89 -0.47
C PHE A 596 15.55 16.44 -0.44
N ALA A 597 15.36 17.66 -0.91
CA ALA A 597 14.04 18.31 -0.95
C ALA A 597 13.09 17.68 -2.00
N ASP A 598 13.60 16.80 -2.86
CA ASP A 598 12.83 16.12 -3.90
C ASP A 598 13.31 14.68 -4.13
N CYS A 599 12.42 13.83 -4.65
CA CYS A 599 12.81 12.52 -5.15
C CYS A 599 13.68 12.66 -6.42
N CYS A 600 14.52 11.64 -6.70
CA CYS A 600 15.30 11.57 -7.94
C CYS A 600 14.40 11.47 -9.18
N ARG A 601 13.62 12.49 -9.49
CA ARG A 601 12.93 12.59 -10.79
C ARG A 601 13.83 13.14 -11.89
N ALA A 602 14.98 13.72 -11.53
CA ALA A 602 15.95 14.25 -12.48
C ALA A 602 16.94 13.16 -12.89
N ALA A 603 17.08 13.01 -14.22
CA ALA A 603 18.11 12.28 -14.94
C ALA A 603 18.00 10.74 -14.99
N SER A 604 17.13 10.25 -15.87
CA SER A 604 17.53 9.20 -16.81
C SER A 604 17.21 9.72 -18.22
N GLN A 605 18.17 10.48 -18.77
CA GLN A 605 18.28 10.65 -20.23
C GLN A 605 18.67 9.32 -20.85
#